data_b7af11e92b69a745d563a6cc87c8482d
#
_entry.id   b7af11e92b69a745d563a6cc87c8482d
#
_cell.length_a   1.000
_cell.length_b   1.000
_cell.length_c   1.000
_cell.angle_alpha   90.00
_cell.angle_beta   90.00
_cell.angle_gamma   90.00
#
_symmetry.space_group_name_H-M   'P 1'
#
loop_
_entity.id
_entity.type
_entity.pdbx_description
1 polymer ?
#
loop_
_entity_poly.entity_id
_entity_poly.type
_entity_poly.pdbx_seq_one_letter_code
_entity_poly.pdbx_strand_id
1 'polypeptide(L)'
;MAISATEKPLGKVFTSDYQLTIPSFQRAYTWQAENIEQLVNDLQDACTDPDTPYFLGSLILVKDGPTQYQVIDGQQRLISLSIIVSVLRELEDDPDLIDSLNDLILEPGDKLRGIKAEPRLTLRERDTDFFRMYVQEGDLEGLFDLRDNDIASHAQRNIAVNTRRTFDLLAAMDAKDRRRFASYLVNGVTLVIVTTDDLAGAHRIFDVMNMRGVPLTASDVFKAKTIAEISPAARNAYATRWDDIMDPLGDDSHTLEEFFSDLHLIVSHKAVCTQLLEEFRKDVLKPYVKKQNVISFIDDLLAPYANAWLILNRPTDANLPDDIVAMLVSLADYQTADNDHDGVGLAVEKFILNEET
;
A
#
# COMPACT_ATOMS: atom_id res chain seq x y z
N MET A 1 -5.05 10.61 26.57
CA MET A 1 -4.50 9.69 25.56
C MET A 1 -4.23 8.37 26.29
N ALA A 2 -5.04 7.37 26.07
CA ALA A 2 -4.78 6.03 26.56
C ALA A 2 -4.05 5.26 25.44
N ILE A 3 -2.81 4.85 25.69
CA ILE A 3 -2.05 3.97 24.80
C ILE A 3 -2.00 2.63 25.52
N SER A 4 -2.36 1.57 24.84
CA SER A 4 -2.16 0.22 25.33
C SER A 4 -1.29 -0.56 24.35
N ALA A 5 -0.41 -1.40 24.87
CA ALA A 5 0.42 -2.30 24.09
C ALA A 5 0.29 -3.71 24.65
N THR A 6 -0.03 -4.67 23.81
CA THR A 6 -0.25 -6.06 24.24
C THR A 6 0.31 -7.00 23.17
N GLU A 7 1.11 -7.96 23.58
CA GLU A 7 1.54 -9.04 22.71
C GLU A 7 0.40 -10.06 22.52
N LYS A 8 0.20 -10.48 21.28
CA LYS A 8 -0.81 -11.49 20.91
C LYS A 8 -0.31 -12.42 19.83
N PRO A 9 -0.63 -13.72 19.89
CA PRO A 9 -0.45 -14.60 18.75
C PRO A 9 -1.39 -14.21 17.60
N LEU A 10 -1.01 -14.51 16.36
CA LEU A 10 -1.76 -14.14 15.17
C LEU A 10 -3.22 -14.61 15.23
N GLY A 11 -3.46 -15.84 15.70
CA GLY A 11 -4.81 -16.38 15.86
C GLY A 11 -5.71 -15.63 16.88
N LYS A 12 -5.13 -14.68 17.65
CA LYS A 12 -5.90 -13.77 18.52
C LYS A 12 -6.02 -12.35 17.94
N VAL A 13 -5.39 -12.09 16.80
CA VAL A 13 -5.52 -10.84 16.03
C VAL A 13 -6.61 -11.01 14.98
N PHE A 14 -6.62 -12.12 14.26
CA PHE A 14 -7.65 -12.46 13.29
C PHE A 14 -8.87 -13.10 13.96
N THR A 15 -9.58 -12.33 14.78
CA THR A 15 -10.78 -12.73 15.53
C THR A 15 -11.86 -11.65 15.46
N SER A 16 -13.05 -11.95 15.99
CA SER A 16 -14.16 -11.00 16.08
C SER A 16 -13.86 -9.79 17.00
N ASP A 17 -12.80 -9.85 17.81
CA ASP A 17 -12.35 -8.72 18.63
C ASP A 17 -11.70 -7.60 17.81
N TYR A 18 -11.23 -7.92 16.58
CA TYR A 18 -10.53 -7.01 15.69
C TYR A 18 -11.13 -7.03 14.30
N GLN A 19 -11.96 -6.06 13.99
CA GLN A 19 -12.38 -5.73 12.64
C GLN A 19 -11.46 -4.63 12.13
N LEU A 20 -10.54 -5.01 11.24
CA LEU A 20 -9.44 -4.15 10.81
C LEU A 20 -9.79 -3.45 9.50
N THR A 21 -9.56 -2.15 9.43
CA THR A 21 -9.75 -1.37 8.19
C THR A 21 -8.48 -0.58 7.88
N ILE A 22 -7.99 -0.67 6.66
CA ILE A 22 -6.90 0.17 6.15
C ILE A 22 -7.52 1.46 5.61
N PRO A 23 -7.25 2.62 6.23
CA PRO A 23 -7.79 3.89 5.78
C PRO A 23 -7.31 4.28 4.37
N SER A 24 -8.11 5.05 3.65
CA SER A 24 -7.82 5.48 2.27
C SER A 24 -6.56 6.33 2.12
N PHE A 25 -6.13 7.03 3.18
CA PHE A 25 -4.90 7.82 3.19
C PHE A 25 -3.63 6.98 3.33
N GLN A 26 -3.74 5.69 3.72
CA GLN A 26 -2.61 4.77 3.79
C GLN A 26 -2.10 4.44 2.39
N ARG A 27 -0.81 4.08 2.31
CA ARG A 27 -0.22 3.63 1.04
C ARG A 27 -0.87 2.34 0.55
N ALA A 28 -0.70 2.08 -0.72
CA ALA A 28 -1.09 0.83 -1.36
C ALA A 28 -0.32 -0.38 -0.78
N TYR A 29 -0.71 -1.58 -1.20
CA TYR A 29 0.11 -2.76 -0.97
C TYR A 29 1.31 -2.74 -1.92
N THR A 30 2.52 -2.61 -1.35
CA THR A 30 3.76 -2.41 -2.11
C THR A 30 4.77 -3.55 -1.96
N TRP A 31 4.51 -4.56 -1.11
CA TRP A 31 5.40 -5.70 -0.99
C TRP A 31 5.50 -6.46 -2.32
N GLN A 32 6.74 -6.70 -2.74
CA GLN A 32 7.10 -7.47 -3.92
C GLN A 32 7.22 -8.96 -3.59
N ALA A 33 7.43 -9.79 -4.61
CA ALA A 33 7.56 -11.25 -4.44
C ALA A 33 8.66 -11.64 -3.44
N GLU A 34 9.76 -10.91 -3.42
CA GLU A 34 10.89 -11.14 -2.53
C GLU A 34 10.52 -10.93 -1.05
N ASN A 35 9.65 -9.95 -0.77
CA ASN A 35 9.22 -9.66 0.60
C ASN A 35 8.35 -10.79 1.18
N ILE A 36 7.39 -11.30 0.39
CA ILE A 36 6.52 -12.39 0.84
C ILE A 36 7.29 -13.72 0.89
N GLU A 37 8.19 -13.95 -0.06
CA GLU A 37 9.09 -15.10 -0.04
C GLU A 37 9.96 -15.10 1.23
N GLN A 38 10.57 -13.97 1.55
CA GLN A 38 11.35 -13.81 2.78
C GLN A 38 10.49 -14.11 4.01
N LEU A 39 9.26 -13.55 4.07
CA LEU A 39 8.34 -13.82 5.19
C LEU A 39 8.02 -15.31 5.31
N VAL A 40 7.67 -16.00 4.22
CA VAL A 40 7.35 -17.43 4.25
C VAL A 40 8.56 -18.23 4.68
N ASN A 41 9.76 -17.94 4.18
CA ASN A 41 10.99 -18.64 4.54
C ASN A 41 11.34 -18.41 6.02
N ASP A 42 11.26 -17.18 6.52
CA ASP A 42 11.50 -16.88 7.95
C ASP A 42 10.54 -17.64 8.86
N LEU A 43 9.27 -17.76 8.47
CA LEU A 43 8.26 -18.50 9.22
C LEU A 43 8.48 -20.03 9.14
N GLN A 44 8.96 -20.55 8.01
CA GLN A 44 9.34 -21.94 7.87
C GLN A 44 10.53 -22.29 8.77
N ASP A 45 11.54 -21.46 8.77
CA ASP A 45 12.73 -21.64 9.62
C ASP A 45 12.35 -21.58 11.09
N ALA A 46 11.53 -20.60 11.50
CA ALA A 46 11.04 -20.48 12.86
C ALA A 46 10.16 -21.68 13.29
N CYS A 47 9.38 -22.26 12.37
CA CYS A 47 8.56 -23.44 12.62
C CYS A 47 9.38 -24.69 12.93
N THR A 48 10.69 -24.70 12.70
CA THR A 48 11.58 -25.83 13.08
C THR A 48 11.75 -25.93 14.59
N ASP A 49 11.60 -24.82 15.33
CA ASP A 49 11.57 -24.76 16.79
C ASP A 49 10.22 -24.18 17.27
N PRO A 50 9.16 -24.99 17.30
CA PRO A 50 7.80 -24.51 17.56
C PRO A 50 7.56 -23.98 18.97
N ASP A 51 8.46 -24.25 19.91
CA ASP A 51 8.36 -23.74 21.29
C ASP A 51 8.88 -22.30 21.42
N THR A 52 9.59 -21.80 20.41
CA THR A 52 10.08 -20.41 20.36
C THR A 52 9.14 -19.55 19.51
N PRO A 53 8.48 -18.53 20.10
CA PRO A 53 7.63 -17.62 19.35
C PRO A 53 8.43 -16.78 18.34
N TYR A 54 7.88 -16.60 17.13
CA TYR A 54 8.42 -15.68 16.13
C TYR A 54 7.76 -14.32 16.28
N PHE A 55 8.56 -13.31 16.63
CA PHE A 55 8.06 -11.94 16.72
C PHE A 55 8.04 -11.26 15.34
N LEU A 56 6.83 -11.06 14.79
CA LEU A 56 6.63 -10.48 13.47
C LEU A 56 6.66 -8.93 13.47
N GLY A 57 6.61 -8.31 14.64
CA GLY A 57 6.64 -6.86 14.78
C GLY A 57 5.39 -6.29 15.45
N SER A 58 5.13 -4.99 15.22
CA SER A 58 4.00 -4.29 15.84
C SER A 58 2.93 -3.93 14.84
N LEU A 59 1.68 -3.83 15.32
CA LEU A 59 0.57 -3.18 14.66
C LEU A 59 0.19 -1.93 15.44
N ILE A 60 0.01 -0.80 14.75
CA ILE A 60 -0.50 0.43 15.36
C ILE A 60 -1.93 0.62 14.88
N LEU A 61 -2.85 0.61 15.84
CA LEU A 61 -4.29 0.64 15.60
C LEU A 61 -4.93 1.84 16.28
N VAL A 62 -5.83 2.51 15.57
CA VAL A 62 -6.72 3.52 16.14
C VAL A 62 -8.10 2.89 16.34
N LYS A 63 -8.63 2.99 17.54
CA LYS A 63 -9.94 2.47 17.87
C LYS A 63 -11.03 3.35 17.27
N ASP A 64 -11.93 2.75 16.48
CA ASP A 64 -13.04 3.41 15.80
C ASP A 64 -14.41 2.89 16.25
N GLY A 65 -14.43 1.93 17.15
CA GLY A 65 -15.62 1.30 17.72
C GLY A 65 -15.27 0.24 18.75
N PRO A 66 -16.23 -0.54 19.22
CA PRO A 66 -15.97 -1.61 20.20
C PRO A 66 -14.97 -2.66 19.72
N THR A 67 -15.10 -3.07 18.45
CA THR A 67 -14.23 -4.06 17.77
C THR A 67 -13.63 -3.53 16.46
N GLN A 68 -13.97 -2.30 16.06
CA GLN A 68 -13.50 -1.67 14.84
C GLN A 68 -12.19 -0.92 15.11
N TYR A 69 -11.20 -1.13 14.22
CA TYR A 69 -9.89 -0.50 14.32
C TYR A 69 -9.39 -0.07 12.95
N GLN A 70 -8.83 1.13 12.88
CA GLN A 70 -8.09 1.61 11.72
C GLN A 70 -6.63 1.22 11.85
N VAL A 71 -6.06 0.60 10.81
CA VAL A 71 -4.66 0.18 10.75
C VAL A 71 -3.79 1.37 10.33
N ILE A 72 -2.91 1.82 11.22
CA ILE A 72 -1.98 2.91 10.96
C ILE A 72 -0.59 2.39 10.59
N ASP A 73 -0.17 1.27 11.19
CA ASP A 73 1.04 0.55 10.80
C ASP A 73 0.81 -0.95 10.83
N GLY A 74 1.57 -1.66 9.97
CA GLY A 74 1.51 -3.11 9.82
C GLY A 74 0.59 -3.61 8.70
N GLN A 75 0.03 -2.73 7.88
CA GLN A 75 -0.88 -3.08 6.78
C GLN A 75 -0.26 -4.09 5.80
N GLN A 76 0.99 -3.91 5.39
CA GLN A 76 1.67 -4.83 4.46
C GLN A 76 1.72 -6.24 5.03
N ARG A 77 2.06 -6.38 6.32
CA ARG A 77 2.09 -7.67 7.03
C ARG A 77 0.71 -8.31 7.12
N LEU A 78 -0.34 -7.54 7.46
CA LEU A 78 -1.70 -8.06 7.56
C LEU A 78 -2.22 -8.57 6.22
N ILE A 79 -1.97 -7.84 5.13
CA ILE A 79 -2.34 -8.27 3.78
C ILE A 79 -1.59 -9.56 3.41
N SER A 80 -0.28 -9.61 3.62
CA SER A 80 0.55 -10.78 3.32
C SER A 80 0.16 -12.00 4.15
N LEU A 81 -0.14 -11.82 5.44
CA LEU A 81 -0.65 -12.90 6.30
C LEU A 81 -2.00 -13.42 5.82
N SER A 82 -2.90 -12.54 5.38
CA SER A 82 -4.19 -12.96 4.79
C SER A 82 -3.99 -13.74 3.49
N ILE A 83 -3.02 -13.36 2.66
CA ILE A 83 -2.63 -14.11 1.45
C ILE A 83 -2.13 -15.50 1.84
N ILE A 84 -1.22 -15.62 2.82
CA ILE A 84 -0.69 -16.91 3.28
C ILE A 84 -1.81 -17.80 3.80
N VAL A 85 -2.72 -17.29 4.62
CA VAL A 85 -3.86 -18.06 5.15
C VAL A 85 -4.81 -18.50 4.04
N SER A 86 -5.09 -17.64 3.05
CA SER A 86 -5.92 -17.98 1.88
C SER A 86 -5.31 -19.14 1.08
N VAL A 87 -4.02 -19.08 0.82
CA VAL A 87 -3.32 -20.15 0.09
C VAL A 87 -3.26 -21.45 0.91
N LEU A 88 -3.05 -21.38 2.23
CA LEU A 88 -3.11 -22.56 3.10
C LEU A 88 -4.49 -23.22 3.06
N ARG A 89 -5.57 -22.41 3.06
CA ARG A 89 -6.96 -22.86 2.94
C ARG A 89 -7.20 -23.59 1.61
N GLU A 90 -6.69 -23.03 0.51
CA GLU A 90 -6.81 -23.63 -0.83
C GLU A 90 -6.09 -24.97 -0.97
N LEU A 91 -4.95 -25.11 -0.33
CA LEU A 91 -4.11 -26.33 -0.38
C LEU A 91 -4.50 -27.38 0.67
N GLU A 92 -5.54 -27.15 1.47
CA GLU A 92 -5.98 -28.07 2.53
C GLU A 92 -7.15 -28.93 2.04
N ASP A 93 -7.17 -30.20 2.44
CA ASP A 93 -8.22 -31.17 2.09
C ASP A 93 -9.15 -31.50 3.27
N ASP A 94 -8.75 -31.17 4.50
CA ASP A 94 -9.52 -31.44 5.71
C ASP A 94 -10.55 -30.32 5.94
N PRO A 95 -11.87 -30.62 5.89
CA PRO A 95 -12.90 -29.59 6.02
C PRO A 95 -12.84 -28.81 7.33
N ASP A 96 -12.49 -29.43 8.45
CA ASP A 96 -12.42 -28.75 9.76
C ASP A 96 -11.25 -27.74 9.80
N LEU A 97 -10.15 -28.08 9.11
CA LEU A 97 -9.01 -27.15 8.97
C LEU A 97 -9.31 -26.03 7.96
N ILE A 98 -10.01 -26.35 6.86
CA ILE A 98 -10.48 -25.34 5.90
C ILE A 98 -11.37 -24.31 6.61
N ASP A 99 -12.36 -24.77 7.40
CA ASP A 99 -13.24 -23.89 8.17
C ASP A 99 -12.44 -23.03 9.16
N SER A 100 -11.49 -23.63 9.88
CA SER A 100 -10.63 -22.92 10.82
C SER A 100 -9.75 -21.84 10.15
N LEU A 101 -9.20 -22.11 8.97
CA LEU A 101 -8.42 -21.15 8.19
C LEU A 101 -9.33 -20.05 7.62
N ASN A 102 -10.54 -20.42 7.19
CA ASN A 102 -11.53 -19.48 6.69
C ASN A 102 -11.94 -18.46 7.79
N ASP A 103 -12.14 -18.91 9.02
CA ASP A 103 -12.49 -18.08 10.18
C ASP A 103 -11.41 -17.03 10.52
N LEU A 104 -10.16 -17.25 10.13
CA LEU A 104 -9.09 -16.25 10.27
C LEU A 104 -9.20 -15.09 9.27
N ILE A 105 -9.84 -15.31 8.13
CA ILE A 105 -9.92 -14.30 7.05
C ILE A 105 -11.30 -13.64 7.04
N LEU A 106 -12.36 -14.44 7.28
CA LEU A 106 -13.74 -14.02 7.23
C LEU A 106 -14.40 -14.22 8.61
N GLU A 107 -15.15 -13.24 9.06
CA GLU A 107 -16.12 -13.43 10.13
C GLU A 107 -17.29 -14.21 9.53
N PRO A 108 -17.58 -15.44 9.99
CA PRO A 108 -18.64 -16.26 9.38
C PRO A 108 -20.03 -15.68 9.60
N GLY A 109 -20.16 -14.71 10.50
CA GLY A 109 -21.42 -14.14 10.91
C GLY A 109 -22.20 -15.08 11.84
N ASP A 110 -23.16 -14.51 12.56
CA ASP A 110 -24.09 -15.25 13.43
C ASP A 110 -25.48 -14.60 13.33
N LYS A 111 -26.38 -15.26 12.62
CA LYS A 111 -27.75 -14.74 12.43
C LYS A 111 -28.53 -14.62 13.75
N LEU A 112 -28.22 -15.46 14.73
CA LEU A 112 -28.89 -15.40 16.05
C LEU A 112 -28.42 -14.21 16.89
N ARG A 113 -27.13 -13.80 16.68
CA ARG A 113 -26.53 -12.64 17.34
C ARG A 113 -26.59 -11.38 16.50
N GLY A 114 -27.12 -11.45 15.27
CA GLY A 114 -27.17 -10.33 14.35
C GLY A 114 -25.79 -9.93 13.79
N ILE A 115 -24.81 -10.82 13.88
CA ILE A 115 -23.46 -10.61 13.32
C ILE A 115 -23.53 -10.94 11.83
N LYS A 116 -23.08 -10.01 10.98
CA LYS A 116 -22.97 -10.24 9.54
C LYS A 116 -21.68 -10.95 9.22
N ALA A 117 -21.69 -11.76 8.15
CA ALA A 117 -20.47 -12.26 7.57
C ALA A 117 -19.71 -11.10 6.92
N GLU A 118 -18.49 -10.85 7.37
CA GLU A 118 -17.68 -9.71 6.92
C GLU A 118 -16.19 -10.10 6.89
N PRO A 119 -15.39 -9.51 5.98
CA PRO A 119 -13.94 -9.67 6.03
C PRO A 119 -13.35 -9.15 7.34
N ARG A 120 -12.35 -9.85 7.90
CA ARG A 120 -11.63 -9.38 9.10
C ARG A 120 -10.68 -8.23 8.79
N LEU A 121 -10.24 -8.10 7.53
CA LEU A 121 -9.43 -7.00 7.04
C LEU A 121 -10.10 -6.38 5.82
N THR A 122 -10.43 -5.11 5.91
CA THR A 122 -10.93 -4.31 4.79
C THR A 122 -9.81 -3.41 4.28
N LEU A 123 -9.51 -3.50 2.99
CA LEU A 123 -8.51 -2.65 2.35
C LEU A 123 -9.10 -1.27 2.01
N ARG A 124 -8.28 -0.41 1.40
CA ARG A 124 -8.74 0.84 0.80
C ARG A 124 -9.79 0.54 -0.27
N GLU A 125 -10.72 1.46 -0.46
CA GLU A 125 -11.88 1.30 -1.36
C GLU A 125 -11.52 0.74 -2.74
N ARG A 126 -10.42 1.25 -3.34
CA ARG A 126 -9.93 0.82 -4.65
C ARG A 126 -9.51 -0.65 -4.73
N ASP A 127 -8.99 -1.20 -3.63
CA ASP A 127 -8.40 -2.54 -3.59
C ASP A 127 -9.31 -3.56 -2.89
N THR A 128 -10.38 -3.10 -2.23
CA THR A 128 -11.24 -3.92 -1.36
C THR A 128 -11.92 -5.05 -2.14
N ASP A 129 -12.58 -4.75 -3.25
CA ASP A 129 -13.34 -5.76 -4.00
C ASP A 129 -12.42 -6.81 -4.63
N PHE A 130 -11.27 -6.39 -5.15
CA PHE A 130 -10.24 -7.28 -5.68
C PHE A 130 -9.71 -8.23 -4.60
N PHE A 131 -9.30 -7.68 -3.46
CA PHE A 131 -8.76 -8.47 -2.36
C PHE A 131 -9.82 -9.41 -1.76
N ARG A 132 -11.06 -8.93 -1.61
CA ARG A 132 -12.16 -9.75 -1.12
C ARG A 132 -12.42 -10.94 -2.02
N MET A 133 -12.62 -10.72 -3.32
CA MET A 133 -12.94 -11.76 -4.28
C MET A 133 -11.86 -12.83 -4.35
N TYR A 134 -10.63 -12.40 -4.61
CA TYR A 134 -9.56 -13.33 -4.92
C TYR A 134 -8.88 -13.92 -3.69
N VAL A 135 -8.67 -13.14 -2.63
CA VAL A 135 -7.93 -13.61 -1.45
C VAL A 135 -8.88 -14.09 -0.36
N GLN A 136 -9.87 -13.28 0.01
CA GLN A 136 -10.69 -13.61 1.18
C GLN A 136 -11.79 -14.62 0.86
N GLU A 137 -12.49 -14.49 -0.25
CA GLU A 137 -13.47 -15.46 -0.73
C GLU A 137 -12.80 -16.65 -1.43
N GLY A 138 -11.53 -16.49 -1.93
CA GLY A 138 -10.65 -17.57 -2.35
C GLY A 138 -10.77 -17.99 -3.80
N ASP A 139 -11.14 -17.07 -4.71
CA ASP A 139 -11.10 -17.34 -6.15
C ASP A 139 -9.65 -17.27 -6.68
N LEU A 140 -8.78 -18.18 -6.17
CA LEU A 140 -7.37 -18.21 -6.59
C LEU A 140 -7.21 -18.67 -8.05
N GLU A 141 -8.07 -19.54 -8.55
CA GLU A 141 -8.06 -19.96 -9.94
C GLU A 141 -8.33 -18.75 -10.84
N GLY A 142 -9.39 -17.98 -10.55
CA GLY A 142 -9.69 -16.74 -11.26
C GLY A 142 -8.56 -15.71 -11.17
N LEU A 143 -7.90 -15.59 -10.00
CA LEU A 143 -6.74 -14.70 -9.84
C LEU A 143 -5.58 -15.11 -10.76
N PHE A 144 -5.33 -16.40 -10.88
CA PHE A 144 -4.22 -16.92 -11.68
C PHE A 144 -4.45 -16.83 -13.18
N ASP A 145 -5.71 -16.71 -13.61
CA ASP A 145 -6.10 -16.53 -15.00
C ASP A 145 -6.18 -15.08 -15.44
N LEU A 146 -6.01 -14.10 -14.52
CA LEU A 146 -6.02 -12.68 -14.84
C LEU A 146 -4.90 -12.31 -15.82
N ARG A 147 -5.27 -11.49 -16.80
CA ARG A 147 -4.32 -10.83 -17.72
C ARG A 147 -3.96 -9.46 -17.17
N ASP A 148 -2.85 -8.92 -17.63
CA ASP A 148 -2.39 -7.60 -17.20
C ASP A 148 -3.43 -6.48 -17.34
N ASN A 149 -4.28 -6.55 -18.37
CA ASN A 149 -5.35 -5.59 -18.60
C ASN A 149 -6.55 -5.73 -17.64
N ASP A 150 -6.64 -6.82 -16.90
CA ASP A 150 -7.69 -7.07 -15.92
C ASP A 150 -7.30 -6.53 -14.52
N ILE A 151 -6.06 -6.04 -14.37
CA ILE A 151 -5.47 -5.53 -13.14
C ILE A 151 -5.44 -4.01 -13.20
N ALA A 152 -6.15 -3.35 -12.29
CA ALA A 152 -6.37 -1.91 -12.33
C ALA A 152 -5.31 -1.07 -11.59
N SER A 153 -4.42 -1.70 -10.77
CA SER A 153 -3.43 -0.97 -9.97
C SER A 153 -2.19 -1.79 -9.68
N HIS A 154 -1.07 -1.10 -9.34
CA HIS A 154 0.14 -1.78 -8.85
C HIS A 154 -0.12 -2.63 -7.61
N ALA A 155 -0.98 -2.18 -6.68
CA ALA A 155 -1.34 -2.96 -5.50
C ALA A 155 -2.02 -4.28 -5.85
N GLN A 156 -2.97 -4.27 -6.80
CA GLN A 156 -3.63 -5.48 -7.28
C GLN A 156 -2.65 -6.43 -7.96
N ARG A 157 -1.70 -5.89 -8.76
CA ARG A 157 -0.62 -6.66 -9.37
C ARG A 157 0.25 -7.32 -8.30
N ASN A 158 0.67 -6.58 -7.28
CA ASN A 158 1.47 -7.10 -6.18
C ASN A 158 0.71 -8.17 -5.39
N ILE A 159 -0.59 -7.99 -5.14
CA ILE A 159 -1.44 -9.02 -4.51
C ILE A 159 -1.45 -10.30 -5.35
N ALA A 160 -1.68 -10.19 -6.67
CA ALA A 160 -1.74 -11.34 -7.57
C ALA A 160 -0.39 -12.09 -7.63
N VAL A 161 0.71 -11.35 -7.82
CA VAL A 161 2.07 -11.91 -7.88
C VAL A 161 2.43 -12.58 -6.56
N ASN A 162 2.16 -11.93 -5.42
CA ASN A 162 2.48 -12.46 -4.10
C ASN A 162 1.61 -13.67 -3.74
N THR A 163 0.35 -13.70 -4.16
CA THR A 163 -0.51 -14.87 -3.97
C THR A 163 0.01 -16.06 -4.76
N ARG A 164 0.39 -15.87 -6.03
CA ARG A 164 1.00 -16.92 -6.85
C ARG A 164 2.31 -17.40 -6.24
N ARG A 165 3.20 -16.48 -5.84
CA ARG A 165 4.47 -16.85 -5.21
C ARG A 165 4.28 -17.65 -3.93
N THR A 166 3.33 -17.23 -3.09
CA THR A 166 2.96 -17.95 -1.86
C THR A 166 2.43 -19.37 -2.18
N PHE A 167 1.59 -19.47 -3.21
CA PHE A 167 1.06 -20.77 -3.65
C PHE A 167 2.19 -21.71 -4.08
N ASP A 168 3.14 -21.26 -4.90
CA ASP A 168 4.27 -22.05 -5.34
C ASP A 168 5.13 -22.55 -4.16
N LEU A 169 5.39 -21.69 -3.18
CA LEU A 169 6.18 -22.03 -1.99
C LEU A 169 5.47 -23.05 -1.10
N LEU A 170 4.18 -22.86 -0.83
CA LEU A 170 3.42 -23.73 0.07
C LEU A 170 3.00 -25.05 -0.61
N ALA A 171 2.74 -25.05 -1.91
CA ALA A 171 2.45 -26.25 -2.68
C ALA A 171 3.67 -27.20 -2.78
N ALA A 172 4.88 -26.67 -2.69
CA ALA A 172 6.10 -27.46 -2.65
C ALA A 172 6.30 -28.24 -1.34
N MET A 173 5.57 -27.88 -0.27
CA MET A 173 5.58 -28.62 1.01
C MET A 173 4.66 -29.85 0.94
N ASP A 174 4.96 -30.89 1.71
CA ASP A 174 3.97 -31.95 1.93
C ASP A 174 2.83 -31.47 2.86
N ALA A 175 1.70 -32.18 2.86
CA ALA A 175 0.50 -31.82 3.63
C ALA A 175 0.77 -31.74 5.14
N LYS A 176 1.64 -32.60 5.68
CA LYS A 176 1.99 -32.60 7.11
C LYS A 176 2.78 -31.34 7.49
N ASP A 177 3.74 -30.98 6.66
CA ASP A 177 4.55 -29.76 6.89
C ASP A 177 3.72 -28.50 6.71
N ARG A 178 2.79 -28.45 5.74
CA ARG A 178 1.84 -27.34 5.60
C ARG A 178 0.96 -27.17 6.84
N ARG A 179 0.42 -28.28 7.38
CA ARG A 179 -0.40 -28.24 8.61
C ARG A 179 0.40 -27.80 9.83
N ARG A 180 1.66 -28.24 9.95
CA ARG A 180 2.57 -27.78 11.00
C ARG A 180 2.84 -26.27 10.86
N PHE A 181 3.14 -25.82 9.66
CA PHE A 181 3.34 -24.41 9.34
C PHE A 181 2.09 -23.58 9.66
N ALA A 182 0.88 -24.01 9.25
CA ALA A 182 -0.38 -23.35 9.56
C ALA A 182 -0.62 -23.24 11.07
N SER A 183 -0.37 -24.32 11.82
CA SER A 183 -0.48 -24.33 13.28
C SER A 183 0.50 -23.35 13.93
N TYR A 184 1.75 -23.31 13.46
CA TYR A 184 2.76 -22.37 13.95
C TYR A 184 2.43 -20.93 13.60
N LEU A 185 1.96 -20.67 12.38
CA LEU A 185 1.48 -19.35 11.95
C LEU A 185 0.42 -18.78 12.91
N VAL A 186 -0.54 -19.60 13.30
CA VAL A 186 -1.66 -19.19 14.17
C VAL A 186 -1.23 -19.00 15.63
N ASN A 187 -0.39 -19.88 16.16
CA ASN A 187 -0.11 -19.97 17.59
C ASN A 187 1.29 -19.48 17.98
N GLY A 188 2.29 -19.64 17.11
CA GLY A 188 3.69 -19.32 17.36
C GLY A 188 4.11 -17.93 16.86
N VAL A 189 3.40 -17.38 15.87
CA VAL A 189 3.70 -16.03 15.37
C VAL A 189 3.03 -14.99 16.24
N THR A 190 3.80 -14.06 16.81
CA THR A 190 3.31 -13.03 17.73
C THR A 190 3.48 -11.63 17.17
N LEU A 191 2.55 -10.74 17.54
CA LEU A 191 2.50 -9.33 17.19
C LEU A 191 2.28 -8.49 18.46
N VAL A 192 2.92 -7.33 18.55
CA VAL A 192 2.58 -6.32 19.55
C VAL A 192 1.51 -5.38 19.01
N ILE A 193 0.33 -5.45 19.58
CA ILE A 193 -0.80 -4.60 19.21
C ILE A 193 -0.72 -3.33 20.05
N VAL A 194 -0.44 -2.20 19.41
CA VAL A 194 -0.46 -0.88 20.02
C VAL A 194 -1.76 -0.18 19.64
N THR A 195 -2.61 0.12 20.63
CA THR A 195 -3.90 0.79 20.39
C THR A 195 -3.94 2.17 21.02
N THR A 196 -4.58 3.11 20.33
CA THR A 196 -4.89 4.46 20.82
C THR A 196 -6.26 4.90 20.32
N ASP A 197 -6.90 5.84 21.03
CA ASP A 197 -8.17 6.44 20.61
C ASP A 197 -7.95 7.70 19.75
N ASP A 198 -6.69 8.09 19.46
CA ASP A 198 -6.34 9.36 18.84
C ASP A 198 -5.42 9.13 17.64
N LEU A 199 -5.88 9.55 16.45
CA LEU A 199 -5.14 9.42 15.20
C LEU A 199 -3.81 10.20 15.21
N ALA A 200 -3.78 11.41 15.80
CA ALA A 200 -2.56 12.19 15.91
C ALA A 200 -1.52 11.52 16.83
N GLY A 201 -2.02 10.82 17.88
CA GLY A 201 -1.20 9.98 18.74
C GLY A 201 -0.63 8.77 18.02
N ALA A 202 -1.45 8.10 17.21
CA ALA A 202 -1.02 6.97 16.41
C ALA A 202 0.10 7.36 15.43
N HIS A 203 -0.03 8.49 14.73
CA HIS A 203 1.03 9.00 13.85
C HIS A 203 2.32 9.30 14.59
N ARG A 204 2.27 9.89 15.79
CA ARG A 204 3.49 10.11 16.61
C ARG A 204 4.16 8.80 17.02
N ILE A 205 3.37 7.78 17.37
CA ILE A 205 3.92 6.44 17.70
C ILE A 205 4.56 5.84 16.44
N PHE A 206 3.87 5.94 15.30
CA PHE A 206 4.38 5.47 14.01
C PHE A 206 5.71 6.13 13.64
N ASP A 207 5.82 7.46 13.74
CA ASP A 207 7.06 8.19 13.44
C ASP A 207 8.25 7.70 14.29
N VAL A 208 8.00 7.34 15.56
CA VAL A 208 9.04 6.82 16.48
C VAL A 208 9.39 5.36 16.18
N MET A 209 8.42 4.54 15.80
CA MET A 209 8.58 3.08 15.64
C MET A 209 9.01 2.65 14.23
N ASN A 210 8.74 3.48 13.21
CA ASN A 210 8.96 3.14 11.79
C ASN A 210 10.44 3.13 11.35
N MET A 211 11.38 3.05 12.28
CA MET A 211 12.82 3.01 11.98
C MET A 211 13.30 1.66 11.39
N ARG A 212 12.42 0.66 11.16
CA ARG A 212 12.81 -0.71 10.78
C ARG A 212 11.97 -1.35 9.65
N GLY A 213 11.06 -0.61 8.98
CA GLY A 213 10.24 -1.12 7.88
C GLY A 213 10.70 -0.64 6.50
N VAL A 214 9.95 -1.01 5.44
CA VAL A 214 10.10 -0.36 4.12
C VAL A 214 9.77 1.13 4.32
N PRO A 215 10.71 2.04 4.06
CA PRO A 215 10.52 3.47 4.29
C PRO A 215 9.28 3.98 3.56
N LEU A 216 8.60 4.96 4.15
CA LEU A 216 7.57 5.71 3.43
C LEU A 216 8.22 6.51 2.31
N THR A 217 7.62 6.45 1.14
CA THR A 217 8.02 7.31 0.02
C THR A 217 7.60 8.77 0.29
N ALA A 218 8.19 9.70 -0.45
CA ALA A 218 7.75 11.10 -0.42
C ALA A 218 6.25 11.22 -0.75
N SER A 219 5.78 10.44 -1.73
CA SER A 219 4.36 10.37 -2.10
C SER A 219 3.45 9.97 -0.94
N ASP A 220 3.81 8.93 -0.18
CA ASP A 220 3.01 8.45 0.97
C ASP A 220 2.83 9.56 2.03
N VAL A 221 3.94 10.25 2.34
CA VAL A 221 3.94 11.34 3.35
C VAL A 221 3.10 12.52 2.88
N PHE A 222 3.24 12.90 1.60
CA PHE A 222 2.46 14.02 1.04
C PHE A 222 0.99 13.66 0.90
N LYS A 223 0.66 12.45 0.44
CA LYS A 223 -0.71 11.94 0.40
C LYS A 223 -1.38 12.03 1.76
N ALA A 224 -0.78 11.42 2.78
CA ALA A 224 -1.36 11.39 4.13
C ALA A 224 -1.66 12.81 4.65
N LYS A 225 -0.71 13.74 4.49
CA LYS A 225 -0.87 15.14 4.93
C LYS A 225 -1.92 15.91 4.12
N THR A 226 -1.95 15.71 2.81
CA THR A 226 -2.87 16.39 1.90
C THR A 226 -4.31 15.92 2.13
N ILE A 227 -4.53 14.62 2.18
CA ILE A 227 -5.86 14.01 2.38
C ILE A 227 -6.42 14.33 3.78
N ALA A 228 -5.57 14.44 4.81
CA ALA A 228 -6.01 14.84 6.15
C ALA A 228 -6.70 16.21 6.20
N GLU A 229 -6.29 17.14 5.34
CA GLU A 229 -6.85 18.51 5.25
C GLU A 229 -8.16 18.58 4.43
N ILE A 230 -8.55 17.50 3.77
CA ILE A 230 -9.80 17.41 2.99
C ILE A 230 -10.95 17.05 3.92
N SER A 231 -12.14 17.56 3.62
CA SER A 231 -13.35 17.27 4.38
C SER A 231 -13.63 15.75 4.42
N PRO A 232 -14.11 15.18 5.54
CA PRO A 232 -14.34 13.74 5.67
C PRO A 232 -15.18 13.13 4.52
N ALA A 233 -16.15 13.88 4.00
CA ALA A 233 -17.04 13.40 2.93
C ALA A 233 -16.31 13.22 1.58
N ALA A 234 -15.20 13.93 1.34
CA ALA A 234 -14.46 13.89 0.08
C ALA A 234 -13.14 13.12 0.18
N ARG A 235 -12.71 12.72 1.38
CA ARG A 235 -11.40 12.09 1.61
C ARG A 235 -11.14 10.86 0.75
N ASN A 236 -12.10 9.94 0.71
CA ASN A 236 -11.95 8.69 -0.05
C ASN A 236 -11.81 8.97 -1.54
N ALA A 237 -12.67 9.84 -2.10
CA ALA A 237 -12.61 10.20 -3.52
C ALA A 237 -11.25 10.82 -3.90
N TYR A 238 -10.74 11.73 -3.07
CA TYR A 238 -9.45 12.37 -3.34
C TYR A 238 -8.25 11.48 -3.00
N ALA A 239 -8.37 10.54 -2.09
CA ALA A 239 -7.35 9.52 -1.88
C ALA A 239 -7.24 8.59 -3.10
N THR A 240 -8.37 8.16 -3.67
CA THR A 240 -8.40 7.41 -4.93
C THR A 240 -7.85 8.26 -6.09
N ARG A 241 -8.26 9.53 -6.19
CA ARG A 241 -7.75 10.46 -7.19
C ARG A 241 -6.23 10.64 -7.12
N TRP A 242 -5.67 10.74 -5.90
CA TRP A 242 -4.22 10.75 -5.70
C TRP A 242 -3.55 9.49 -6.24
N ASP A 243 -4.11 8.32 -5.91
CA ASP A 243 -3.56 7.05 -6.40
C ASP A 243 -3.63 6.95 -7.93
N ASP A 244 -4.73 7.37 -8.56
CA ASP A 244 -4.88 7.40 -10.02
C ASP A 244 -3.81 8.28 -10.70
N ILE A 245 -3.42 9.39 -10.04
CA ILE A 245 -2.38 10.29 -10.54
C ILE A 245 -0.99 9.66 -10.38
N MET A 246 -0.73 8.98 -9.24
CA MET A 246 0.62 8.51 -8.90
C MET A 246 0.92 7.11 -9.41
N ASP A 247 -0.08 6.23 -9.57
CA ASP A 247 0.11 4.86 -10.06
C ASP A 247 0.90 4.76 -11.38
N PRO A 248 0.63 5.61 -12.40
CA PRO A 248 1.42 5.55 -13.64
C PRO A 248 2.91 5.85 -13.46
N LEU A 249 3.29 6.56 -12.40
CA LEU A 249 4.69 6.86 -12.08
C LEU A 249 5.41 5.67 -11.44
N GLY A 250 4.65 4.68 -10.92
CA GLY A 250 5.19 3.52 -10.22
C GLY A 250 5.40 3.77 -8.73
N ASP A 251 6.00 2.80 -8.06
CA ASP A 251 6.22 2.78 -6.61
C ASP A 251 7.70 2.87 -6.21
N ASP A 252 8.60 3.06 -7.19
CA ASP A 252 10.02 3.25 -6.96
C ASP A 252 10.30 4.56 -6.23
N SER A 253 10.95 4.46 -5.07
CA SER A 253 11.26 5.61 -4.21
C SER A 253 12.08 6.69 -4.91
N HIS A 254 13.04 6.30 -5.73
CA HIS A 254 13.93 7.24 -6.43
C HIS A 254 13.15 8.05 -7.46
N THR A 255 12.35 7.38 -8.29
CA THR A 255 11.47 8.01 -9.28
C THR A 255 10.49 9.00 -8.63
N LEU A 256 9.89 8.61 -7.49
CA LEU A 256 8.96 9.49 -6.78
C LEU A 256 9.66 10.67 -6.11
N GLU A 257 10.89 10.50 -5.62
CA GLU A 257 11.69 11.62 -5.11
C GLU A 257 12.12 12.59 -6.20
N GLU A 258 12.51 12.11 -7.38
CA GLU A 258 12.80 12.96 -8.55
C GLU A 258 11.56 13.74 -8.95
N PHE A 259 10.42 13.08 -9.13
CA PHE A 259 9.16 13.72 -9.47
C PHE A 259 8.80 14.88 -8.53
N PHE A 260 8.84 14.67 -7.22
CA PHE A 260 8.52 15.71 -6.25
C PHE A 260 9.60 16.79 -6.14
N SER A 261 10.85 16.46 -6.40
CA SER A 261 11.95 17.44 -6.46
C SER A 261 11.80 18.37 -7.64
N ASP A 262 11.44 17.85 -8.81
CA ASP A 262 11.16 18.62 -10.01
C ASP A 262 9.93 19.50 -9.83
N LEU A 263 8.84 18.96 -9.26
CA LEU A 263 7.65 19.73 -8.94
C LEU A 263 7.96 20.87 -7.95
N HIS A 264 8.80 20.60 -6.94
CA HIS A 264 9.25 21.62 -6.01
C HIS A 264 10.03 22.73 -6.73
N LEU A 265 10.98 22.35 -7.60
CA LEU A 265 11.80 23.29 -8.36
C LEU A 265 10.92 24.22 -9.21
N ILE A 266 9.95 23.67 -9.93
CA ILE A 266 9.04 24.44 -10.80
C ILE A 266 8.18 25.42 -9.99
N VAL A 267 7.61 24.98 -8.87
CA VAL A 267 6.72 25.82 -8.07
C VAL A 267 7.45 26.85 -7.23
N SER A 268 8.59 26.47 -6.64
CA SER A 268 9.34 27.33 -5.72
C SER A 268 10.45 28.14 -6.38
N HIS A 269 10.84 27.77 -7.61
CA HIS A 269 12.05 28.27 -8.31
C HIS A 269 13.34 28.05 -7.51
N LYS A 270 13.39 26.97 -6.70
CA LYS A 270 14.54 26.64 -5.85
C LYS A 270 14.79 25.13 -5.91
N ALA A 271 16.02 24.74 -6.13
CA ALA A 271 16.40 23.33 -5.95
C ALA A 271 16.25 22.90 -4.50
N VAL A 272 15.91 21.63 -4.28
CA VAL A 272 15.89 21.02 -2.94
C VAL A 272 17.33 20.99 -2.40
N CYS A 273 17.54 21.57 -1.23
CA CYS A 273 18.90 21.74 -0.69
C CYS A 273 19.21 20.78 0.47
N THR A 274 18.21 20.39 1.28
CA THR A 274 18.45 19.63 2.51
C THR A 274 17.50 18.45 2.68
N GLN A 275 16.19 18.67 2.66
CA GLN A 275 15.18 17.65 2.89
C GLN A 275 13.93 17.93 2.06
N LEU A 276 13.70 17.12 1.03
CA LEU A 276 12.53 17.22 0.16
C LEU A 276 11.21 17.34 0.94
N LEU A 277 11.01 16.49 1.94
CA LEU A 277 9.76 16.45 2.70
C LEU A 277 9.45 17.76 3.44
N GLU A 278 10.45 18.43 3.99
CA GLU A 278 10.25 19.70 4.71
C GLU A 278 10.10 20.87 3.75
N GLU A 279 10.96 20.92 2.74
CA GLU A 279 10.97 22.01 1.75
C GLU A 279 9.68 21.99 0.92
N PHE A 280 9.28 20.85 0.38
CA PHE A 280 8.05 20.68 -0.37
C PHE A 280 6.80 21.05 0.46
N ARG A 281 6.74 20.58 1.71
CA ARG A 281 5.65 20.95 2.62
C ARG A 281 5.56 22.45 2.83
N LYS A 282 6.70 23.11 3.03
CA LYS A 282 6.77 24.55 3.32
C LYS A 282 6.45 25.40 2.11
N ASP A 283 7.05 25.09 0.98
CA ASP A 283 7.09 25.95 -0.19
C ASP A 283 5.95 25.63 -1.19
N VAL A 284 5.51 24.35 -1.26
CA VAL A 284 4.45 23.91 -2.17
C VAL A 284 3.12 23.68 -1.44
N LEU A 285 3.04 22.82 -0.43
CA LEU A 285 1.76 22.43 0.18
C LEU A 285 1.16 23.52 1.10
N LYS A 286 1.98 24.16 1.92
CA LYS A 286 1.52 25.10 2.93
C LYS A 286 0.68 26.28 2.37
N PRO A 287 0.94 26.84 1.19
CA PRO A 287 0.09 27.83 0.56
C PRO A 287 -1.34 27.35 0.31
N TYR A 288 -1.52 26.10 -0.12
CA TYR A 288 -2.84 25.51 -0.37
C TYR A 288 -3.59 25.21 0.92
N VAL A 289 -2.90 24.65 1.92
CA VAL A 289 -3.48 24.39 3.26
C VAL A 289 -3.96 25.69 3.90
N LYS A 290 -3.16 26.76 3.87
CA LYS A 290 -3.54 28.07 4.43
C LYS A 290 -4.76 28.69 3.75
N LYS A 291 -4.94 28.45 2.46
CA LYS A 291 -6.09 28.94 1.69
C LYS A 291 -7.31 28.01 1.78
N GLN A 292 -7.21 26.89 2.51
CA GLN A 292 -8.22 25.82 2.54
C GLN A 292 -8.58 25.31 1.12
N ASN A 293 -7.60 25.26 0.23
CA ASN A 293 -7.77 24.89 -1.18
C ASN A 293 -6.86 23.72 -1.57
N VAL A 294 -6.82 22.70 -0.73
CA VAL A 294 -5.98 21.51 -0.94
C VAL A 294 -6.43 20.68 -2.15
N ILE A 295 -7.70 20.75 -2.48
CA ILE A 295 -8.28 20.11 -3.67
C ILE A 295 -7.62 20.66 -4.94
N SER A 296 -7.47 21.99 -5.03
CA SER A 296 -6.78 22.65 -6.16
C SER A 296 -5.30 22.22 -6.29
N PHE A 297 -4.64 21.90 -5.18
CA PHE A 297 -3.30 21.32 -5.27
C PHE A 297 -3.31 19.98 -6.04
N ILE A 298 -4.31 19.12 -5.79
CA ILE A 298 -4.41 17.82 -6.46
C ILE A 298 -4.83 17.99 -7.93
N ASP A 299 -5.91 18.75 -8.18
CA ASP A 299 -6.54 18.81 -9.50
C ASP A 299 -5.83 19.77 -10.46
N ASP A 300 -5.37 20.93 -9.96
CA ASP A 300 -4.86 22.01 -10.83
C ASP A 300 -3.32 22.03 -10.91
N LEU A 301 -2.62 21.35 -9.97
CA LEU A 301 -1.16 21.28 -9.98
C LEU A 301 -0.63 19.86 -10.13
N LEU A 302 -0.96 18.97 -9.17
CA LEU A 302 -0.37 17.63 -9.13
C LEU A 302 -0.74 16.79 -10.36
N ALA A 303 -2.03 16.74 -10.73
CA ALA A 303 -2.49 15.90 -11.83
C ALA A 303 -1.95 16.35 -13.20
N PRO A 304 -2.01 17.65 -13.60
CA PRO A 304 -1.42 18.10 -14.86
C PRO A 304 0.09 17.87 -14.91
N TYR A 305 0.77 18.14 -13.78
CA TYR A 305 2.21 17.96 -13.70
C TYR A 305 2.62 16.49 -13.83
N ALA A 306 1.95 15.57 -13.14
CA ALA A 306 2.23 14.15 -13.21
C ALA A 306 2.06 13.62 -14.65
N ASN A 307 1.02 14.06 -15.35
CA ASN A 307 0.82 13.71 -16.75
C ASN A 307 1.95 14.26 -17.64
N ALA A 308 2.33 15.51 -17.45
CA ALA A 308 3.43 16.10 -18.23
C ALA A 308 4.78 15.42 -17.94
N TRP A 309 5.05 15.11 -16.67
CA TRP A 309 6.27 14.42 -16.24
C TRP A 309 6.35 13.02 -16.83
N LEU A 310 5.23 12.27 -16.85
CA LEU A 310 5.14 10.94 -17.45
C LEU A 310 5.44 11.00 -18.97
N ILE A 311 4.84 11.94 -19.68
CA ILE A 311 5.06 12.15 -21.12
C ILE A 311 6.53 12.40 -21.43
N LEU A 312 7.22 13.16 -20.60
CA LEU A 312 8.63 13.54 -20.84
C LEU A 312 9.61 12.43 -20.46
N ASN A 313 9.35 11.74 -19.35
CA ASN A 313 10.31 10.76 -18.80
C ASN A 313 10.00 9.32 -19.22
N ARG A 314 8.75 9.02 -19.58
CA ARG A 314 8.28 7.69 -20.00
C ARG A 314 7.28 7.78 -21.16
N PRO A 315 7.70 8.34 -22.31
CA PRO A 315 6.77 8.57 -23.43
C PRO A 315 6.11 7.29 -23.97
N THR A 316 6.75 6.13 -23.80
CA THR A 316 6.21 4.81 -24.16
C THR A 316 5.02 4.39 -23.28
N ASP A 317 4.94 4.87 -22.05
CA ASP A 317 3.90 4.56 -21.09
C ASP A 317 2.74 5.58 -21.15
N ALA A 318 2.97 6.70 -21.85
CA ALA A 318 1.96 7.71 -22.10
C ALA A 318 1.08 7.29 -23.29
N ASN A 319 -0.24 7.50 -23.17
CA ASN A 319 -1.19 7.18 -24.23
C ASN A 319 -1.12 8.22 -25.36
N LEU A 320 -0.02 8.21 -26.12
CA LEU A 320 0.29 9.15 -27.20
C LEU A 320 0.36 8.41 -28.54
N PRO A 321 0.14 9.11 -29.68
CA PRO A 321 0.41 8.56 -31.02
C PRO A 321 1.87 8.14 -31.19
N ASP A 322 2.11 7.05 -31.92
CA ASP A 322 3.44 6.43 -32.09
C ASP A 322 4.49 7.39 -32.66
N ASP A 323 4.11 8.31 -33.54
CA ASP A 323 4.98 9.32 -34.13
C ASP A 323 5.44 10.36 -33.09
N ILE A 324 4.56 10.73 -32.15
CA ILE A 324 4.88 11.60 -31.02
C ILE A 324 5.82 10.89 -30.04
N VAL A 325 5.52 9.62 -29.70
CA VAL A 325 6.39 8.80 -28.83
C VAL A 325 7.78 8.70 -29.43
N ALA A 326 7.91 8.38 -30.72
CA ALA A 326 9.21 8.28 -31.39
C ALA A 326 9.98 9.61 -31.35
N MET A 327 9.29 10.75 -31.50
CA MET A 327 9.90 12.07 -31.42
C MET A 327 10.41 12.38 -30.01
N LEU A 328 9.62 12.08 -28.98
CA LEU A 328 10.00 12.32 -27.58
C LEU A 328 11.15 11.43 -27.13
N VAL A 329 11.15 10.14 -27.52
CA VAL A 329 12.29 9.24 -27.27
C VAL A 329 13.55 9.76 -27.94
N SER A 330 13.46 10.20 -29.18
CA SER A 330 14.61 10.77 -29.91
C SER A 330 15.14 12.06 -29.26
N LEU A 331 14.27 12.89 -28.69
CA LEU A 331 14.67 14.09 -27.96
C LEU A 331 15.35 13.75 -26.62
N ALA A 332 14.86 12.75 -25.90
CA ALA A 332 15.47 12.28 -24.65
C ALA A 332 16.88 11.70 -24.90
N ASP A 333 17.06 10.91 -25.97
CA ASP A 333 18.36 10.37 -26.35
C ASP A 333 19.36 11.48 -26.73
N TYR A 334 18.89 12.57 -27.34
CA TYR A 334 19.72 13.72 -27.67
C TYR A 334 20.18 14.51 -26.42
N GLN A 335 19.31 14.62 -25.41
CA GLN A 335 19.66 15.31 -24.16
C GLN A 335 20.63 14.52 -23.28
N THR A 336 20.52 13.18 -23.25
CA THR A 336 21.47 12.33 -22.52
C THR A 336 22.88 12.33 -23.13
N ALA A 337 23.00 12.63 -24.44
CA ALA A 337 24.28 12.75 -25.12
C ALA A 337 25.04 14.05 -24.79
N ASP A 338 24.36 15.07 -24.30
CA ASP A 338 24.90 16.44 -24.10
C ASP A 338 25.18 16.83 -22.65
N ASN A 339 25.14 15.90 -21.70
CA ASN A 339 25.55 15.98 -20.26
C ASN A 339 25.12 17.26 -19.50
N ASP A 340 24.00 17.88 -19.85
CA ASP A 340 23.48 19.05 -19.12
C ASP A 340 22.19 18.70 -18.35
N HIS A 341 22.32 18.41 -17.06
CA HIS A 341 21.23 18.05 -16.15
C HIS A 341 20.14 19.11 -15.94
N ASP A 342 20.34 20.33 -16.45
CA ASP A 342 19.39 21.45 -16.27
C ASP A 342 18.29 21.51 -17.35
N GLY A 343 18.31 20.64 -18.35
CA GLY A 343 17.45 20.77 -19.55
C GLY A 343 16.00 20.33 -19.36
N VAL A 344 15.73 19.32 -18.54
CA VAL A 344 14.39 18.71 -18.42
C VAL A 344 13.41 19.64 -17.69
N GLY A 345 13.83 20.29 -16.61
CA GLY A 345 13.00 21.25 -15.87
C GLY A 345 12.54 22.44 -16.73
N LEU A 346 13.43 22.96 -17.59
CA LEU A 346 13.12 24.07 -18.50
C LEU A 346 12.17 23.67 -19.65
N ALA A 347 12.23 22.42 -20.12
CA ALA A 347 11.34 21.92 -21.16
C ALA A 347 9.91 21.74 -20.66
N VAL A 348 9.74 21.27 -19.42
CA VAL A 348 8.43 21.15 -18.74
C VAL A 348 7.80 22.51 -18.54
N GLU A 349 8.56 23.51 -18.10
CA GLU A 349 8.07 24.87 -17.88
C GLU A 349 7.54 25.49 -19.20
N LYS A 350 8.23 25.28 -20.30
CA LYS A 350 7.79 25.75 -21.62
C LYS A 350 6.56 25.02 -22.17
N PHE A 351 6.40 23.72 -21.87
CA PHE A 351 5.26 22.95 -22.33
C PHE A 351 3.97 23.33 -21.58
N ILE A 352 4.05 23.49 -20.24
CA ILE A 352 2.92 23.89 -19.41
C ILE A 352 2.46 25.33 -19.69
N LEU A 353 3.41 26.25 -19.96
CA LEU A 353 3.10 27.66 -20.22
C LEU A 353 2.56 27.93 -21.64
N ASN A 354 2.70 27.00 -22.59
CA ASN A 354 2.20 27.18 -23.96
C ASN A 354 0.76 26.68 -24.17
N GLU A 355 0.11 26.02 -23.21
CA GLU A 355 -1.31 25.66 -23.31
C GLU A 355 -2.26 26.82 -22.91
N GLU A 356 -1.77 27.98 -22.49
CA GLU A 356 -2.58 29.19 -22.19
C GLU A 356 -2.66 30.19 -23.38
N THR A 357 -2.28 29.82 -24.59
CA THR A 357 -2.51 30.58 -25.81
C THR A 357 -3.22 29.71 -26.84
#